data_f36e8283449e498ba3693231daa57f31
#
_entry.id   f36e8283449e498ba3693231daa57f31
#
_cell.length_a   1.000
_cell.length_b   1.000
_cell.length_c   1.000
_cell.angle_alpha   90.00
_cell.angle_beta   90.00
_cell.angle_gamma   90.00
#
_symmetry.space_group_name_H-M   'P 1'
#
loop_
_entity.id
_entity.type
_entity.pdbx_description
1 polymer ?
#
loop_
_entity_poly.entity_id
_entity_poly.type
_entity_poly.pdbx_seq_one_letter_code
_entity_poly.pdbx_strand_id
1 'polypeptide(L)'
;MTRSMPAPAFKVLVVDDEPETARAHAAYVDRVEGFSTGAIAGNGNTALQLLAEAHEQGKPFDLVLLDMTLPDLHGIDVARRMRGRGYTLDIIAITAVRDLAVVRSAVATGITQYLIKPFSFAAFSEKLENHRRFIDTMRSTGGSTSQAALDHAFSELRSGGTSASLPKGLIIERLEQVREHLATRPEQAFSATELAEELGMSRVTARRYLEHLAESKTVDKQPRVGTRGRPEYEYRAAVS
;
A
#
# COMPACT_ATOMS: atom_id res chain seq x y z
N MET A 1 -24.91 -33.41 3.37
CA MET A 1 -24.35 -32.20 2.77
C MET A 1 -24.39 -31.09 3.81
N THR A 2 -23.31 -30.94 4.58
CA THR A 2 -23.19 -29.92 5.62
C THR A 2 -22.86 -28.59 4.91
N ARG A 3 -23.82 -27.69 4.85
CA ARG A 3 -23.59 -26.30 4.41
C ARG A 3 -22.59 -25.69 5.40
N SER A 4 -21.33 -25.55 4.98
CA SER A 4 -20.34 -24.74 5.71
C SER A 4 -20.95 -23.35 5.87
N MET A 5 -21.15 -22.93 7.13
CA MET A 5 -21.54 -21.53 7.39
C MET A 5 -20.42 -20.63 6.85
N PRO A 6 -20.74 -19.57 6.11
CA PRO A 6 -19.72 -18.62 5.67
C PRO A 6 -18.98 -18.09 6.92
N ALA A 7 -17.66 -17.99 6.84
CA ALA A 7 -16.87 -17.37 7.89
C ALA A 7 -17.42 -15.97 8.17
N PRO A 8 -17.44 -15.52 9.43
CA PRO A 8 -17.92 -14.19 9.77
C PRO A 8 -17.15 -13.14 8.96
N ALA A 9 -17.88 -12.23 8.33
CA ALA A 9 -17.30 -11.16 7.54
C ALA A 9 -16.48 -10.22 8.43
N PHE A 10 -15.30 -9.79 7.98
CA PHE A 10 -14.51 -8.75 8.63
C PHE A 10 -15.29 -7.44 8.65
N LYS A 11 -15.51 -6.90 9.85
CA LYS A 11 -16.25 -5.67 10.08
C LYS A 11 -15.35 -4.46 9.96
N VAL A 12 -15.60 -3.61 8.98
CA VAL A 12 -14.75 -2.46 8.62
C VAL A 12 -15.36 -1.15 9.08
N LEU A 13 -14.57 -0.31 9.75
CA LEU A 13 -14.88 1.11 9.99
C LEU A 13 -14.26 1.94 8.86
N VAL A 14 -15.07 2.70 8.14
CA VAL A 14 -14.61 3.64 7.10
C VAL A 14 -14.55 5.03 7.71
N VAL A 15 -13.40 5.71 7.59
CA VAL A 15 -13.18 7.07 8.13
C VAL A 15 -12.70 7.96 6.98
N ASP A 16 -13.56 8.88 6.54
CA ASP A 16 -13.28 9.85 5.47
C ASP A 16 -14.24 11.03 5.65
N ASP A 17 -13.74 12.25 5.60
CA ASP A 17 -14.54 13.46 5.85
C ASP A 17 -15.41 13.86 4.66
N GLU A 18 -15.12 13.34 3.47
CA GLU A 18 -15.92 13.57 2.28
C GLU A 18 -17.05 12.52 2.19
N PRO A 19 -18.33 12.89 2.38
CA PRO A 19 -19.41 11.90 2.50
C PRO A 19 -19.62 11.03 1.24
N GLU A 20 -19.31 11.55 0.05
CA GLU A 20 -19.41 10.79 -1.19
C GLU A 20 -18.28 9.76 -1.30
N THR A 21 -17.07 10.16 -0.98
CA THR A 21 -15.89 9.30 -0.94
C THR A 21 -16.03 8.21 0.12
N ALA A 22 -16.50 8.56 1.32
CA ALA A 22 -16.77 7.60 2.39
C ALA A 22 -17.79 6.52 1.95
N ARG A 23 -18.87 6.94 1.29
CA ARG A 23 -19.89 5.99 0.74
C ARG A 23 -19.31 5.13 -0.38
N ALA A 24 -18.48 5.69 -1.27
CA ALA A 24 -17.82 4.94 -2.31
C ALA A 24 -16.86 3.89 -1.74
N HIS A 25 -16.06 4.24 -0.73
CA HIS A 25 -15.18 3.31 -0.02
C HIS A 25 -15.98 2.21 0.70
N ALA A 26 -17.10 2.54 1.36
CA ALA A 26 -18.00 1.58 1.98
C ALA A 26 -18.56 0.59 0.93
N ALA A 27 -19.05 1.11 -0.21
CA ALA A 27 -19.50 0.27 -1.30
C ALA A 27 -18.39 -0.63 -1.88
N TYR A 28 -17.13 -0.19 -1.87
CA TYR A 28 -15.99 -1.02 -2.25
C TYR A 28 -15.75 -2.14 -1.24
N VAL A 29 -15.81 -1.85 0.07
CA VAL A 29 -15.71 -2.86 1.12
C VAL A 29 -16.77 -3.95 0.95
N ASP A 30 -18.03 -3.57 0.78
CA ASP A 30 -19.17 -4.50 0.68
C ASP A 30 -19.14 -5.36 -0.59
N ARG A 31 -18.36 -4.98 -1.60
CA ARG A 31 -18.13 -5.77 -2.83
C ARG A 31 -17.03 -6.81 -2.69
N VAL A 32 -16.19 -6.71 -1.67
CA VAL A 32 -15.11 -7.70 -1.44
C VAL A 32 -15.63 -8.81 -0.56
N GLU A 33 -15.57 -10.04 -1.05
CA GLU A 33 -16.06 -11.21 -0.32
C GLU A 33 -15.36 -11.37 1.03
N GLY A 34 -16.15 -11.55 2.08
CA GLY A 34 -15.67 -11.72 3.45
C GLY A 34 -15.44 -10.41 4.21
N PHE A 35 -15.86 -9.27 3.65
CA PHE A 35 -15.84 -7.97 4.32
C PHE A 35 -17.24 -7.35 4.37
N SER A 36 -17.47 -6.49 5.35
CA SER A 36 -18.70 -5.71 5.47
C SER A 36 -18.43 -4.37 6.13
N THR A 37 -19.09 -3.33 5.67
CA THR A 37 -19.04 -2.01 6.31
C THR A 37 -19.82 -2.04 7.62
N GLY A 38 -19.14 -1.84 8.73
CA GLY A 38 -19.75 -1.79 10.04
C GLY A 38 -20.25 -0.40 10.43
N ALA A 39 -19.52 0.64 10.05
CA ALA A 39 -19.89 2.05 10.25
C ALA A 39 -19.06 2.97 9.34
N ILE A 40 -19.52 4.22 9.23
CA ILE A 40 -18.80 5.33 8.57
C ILE A 40 -18.65 6.47 9.56
N ALA A 41 -17.46 7.06 9.64
CA ALA A 41 -17.14 8.24 10.43
C ALA A 41 -16.62 9.37 9.54
N GLY A 42 -17.17 10.57 9.68
CA GLY A 42 -16.74 11.75 8.92
C GLY A 42 -15.58 12.53 9.56
N ASN A 43 -15.03 12.08 10.68
CA ASN A 43 -13.91 12.71 11.37
C ASN A 43 -13.25 11.75 12.37
N GLY A 44 -12.08 12.11 12.87
CA GLY A 44 -11.28 11.29 13.77
C GLY A 44 -11.93 11.07 15.14
N ASN A 45 -12.57 12.09 15.72
CA ASN A 45 -13.22 11.96 17.03
C ASN A 45 -14.42 11.01 16.96
N THR A 46 -15.25 11.11 15.91
CA THR A 46 -16.36 10.18 15.67
C THR A 46 -15.85 8.75 15.47
N ALA A 47 -14.74 8.57 14.74
CA ALA A 47 -14.14 7.25 14.59
C ALA A 47 -13.72 6.64 15.92
N LEU A 48 -13.06 7.42 16.80
CA LEU A 48 -12.64 6.98 18.14
C LEU A 48 -13.82 6.66 19.06
N GLN A 49 -14.93 7.38 18.92
CA GLN A 49 -16.16 7.12 19.64
C GLN A 49 -16.81 5.81 19.19
N LEU A 50 -16.98 5.60 17.88
CA LEU A 50 -17.55 4.37 17.32
C LEU A 50 -16.73 3.12 17.68
N LEU A 51 -15.40 3.25 17.75
CA LEU A 51 -14.51 2.19 18.21
C LEU A 51 -14.76 1.83 19.67
N ALA A 52 -14.95 2.85 20.53
CA ALA A 52 -15.24 2.63 21.95
C ALA A 52 -16.60 1.95 22.14
N GLU A 53 -17.64 2.46 21.50
CA GLU A 53 -19.00 1.91 21.56
C GLU A 53 -19.03 0.44 21.07
N ALA A 54 -18.38 0.16 19.95
CA ALA A 54 -18.31 -1.19 19.40
C ALA A 54 -17.56 -2.17 20.32
N HIS A 55 -16.51 -1.70 21.00
CA HIS A 55 -15.76 -2.48 21.96
C HIS A 55 -16.61 -2.79 23.21
N GLU A 56 -17.30 -1.79 23.78
CA GLU A 56 -18.18 -1.94 24.93
C GLU A 56 -19.36 -2.90 24.64
N GLN A 57 -19.87 -2.88 23.41
CA GLN A 57 -20.94 -3.77 22.97
C GLN A 57 -20.47 -5.20 22.64
N GLY A 58 -19.18 -5.51 22.77
CA GLY A 58 -18.62 -6.81 22.41
C GLY A 58 -18.68 -7.13 20.90
N LYS A 59 -18.80 -6.10 20.06
CA LYS A 59 -18.86 -6.20 18.59
C LYS A 59 -17.78 -5.33 17.93
N PRO A 60 -16.49 -5.56 18.25
CA PRO A 60 -15.40 -4.73 17.75
C PRO A 60 -15.33 -4.74 16.21
N PHE A 61 -14.69 -3.73 15.67
CA PHE A 61 -14.25 -3.72 14.27
C PHE A 61 -12.99 -4.57 14.13
N ASP A 62 -12.81 -5.15 12.93
CA ASP A 62 -11.61 -5.93 12.58
C ASP A 62 -10.59 -5.08 11.84
N LEU A 63 -11.04 -4.04 11.14
CA LEU A 63 -10.22 -3.21 10.27
C LEU A 63 -10.73 -1.76 10.25
N VAL A 64 -9.82 -0.80 10.14
CA VAL A 64 -10.14 0.61 9.85
C VAL A 64 -9.55 1.00 8.50
N LEU A 65 -10.40 1.56 7.63
CA LEU A 65 -9.96 2.34 6.48
C LEU A 65 -9.91 3.80 6.91
N LEU A 66 -8.72 4.38 6.96
CA LEU A 66 -8.49 5.68 7.58
C LEU A 66 -7.93 6.69 6.58
N ASP A 67 -8.70 7.73 6.27
CA ASP A 67 -8.13 8.88 5.59
C ASP A 67 -7.12 9.58 6.51
N MET A 68 -6.00 9.95 5.94
CA MET A 68 -4.92 10.61 6.66
C MET A 68 -5.19 12.11 6.86
N THR A 69 -6.09 12.70 6.07
CA THR A 69 -6.45 14.12 6.11
C THR A 69 -7.90 14.26 6.57
N LEU A 70 -8.11 14.48 7.87
CA LEU A 70 -9.41 14.69 8.47
C LEU A 70 -9.50 16.12 9.03
N PRO A 71 -10.71 16.70 9.19
CA PRO A 71 -10.88 18.10 9.58
C PRO A 71 -10.48 18.40 11.03
N ASP A 72 -10.47 17.39 11.89
CA ASP A 72 -10.25 17.55 13.33
C ASP A 72 -8.92 16.97 13.81
N LEU A 73 -8.44 15.87 13.21
CA LEU A 73 -7.24 15.17 13.58
C LEU A 73 -6.52 14.64 12.32
N HIS A 74 -5.20 14.65 12.34
CA HIS A 74 -4.46 13.90 11.33
C HIS A 74 -4.63 12.39 11.56
N GLY A 75 -4.76 11.59 10.48
CA GLY A 75 -4.96 10.13 10.60
C GLY A 75 -3.92 9.42 11.46
N ILE A 76 -2.64 9.88 11.44
CA ILE A 76 -1.60 9.35 12.34
C ILE A 76 -1.98 9.56 13.81
N ASP A 77 -2.58 10.69 14.17
CA ASP A 77 -2.96 10.97 15.56
C ASP A 77 -4.18 10.15 15.97
N VAL A 78 -5.10 9.87 15.04
CA VAL A 78 -6.19 8.89 15.25
C VAL A 78 -5.59 7.52 15.54
N ALA A 79 -4.66 7.03 14.70
CA ALA A 79 -3.98 5.75 14.88
C ALA A 79 -3.24 5.67 16.24
N ARG A 80 -2.51 6.73 16.61
CA ARG A 80 -1.82 6.81 17.93
C ARG A 80 -2.80 6.72 19.09
N ARG A 81 -3.92 7.44 19.02
CA ARG A 81 -4.96 7.40 20.05
C ARG A 81 -5.64 6.04 20.15
N MET A 82 -5.83 5.37 19.02
CA MET A 82 -6.30 3.98 18.99
C MET A 82 -5.33 3.07 19.74
N ARG A 83 -4.04 3.12 19.44
CA ARG A 83 -3.01 2.32 20.12
C ARG A 83 -2.90 2.65 21.61
N GLY A 84 -2.96 3.93 21.97
CA GLY A 84 -2.97 4.39 23.38
C GLY A 84 -4.17 3.89 24.20
N ARG A 85 -5.28 3.56 23.54
CA ARG A 85 -6.47 2.92 24.16
C ARG A 85 -6.44 1.39 24.11
N GLY A 86 -5.34 0.79 23.61
CA GLY A 86 -5.18 -0.66 23.55
C GLY A 86 -5.86 -1.33 22.36
N TYR A 87 -6.39 -0.59 21.39
CA TYR A 87 -6.96 -1.19 20.18
C TYR A 87 -5.86 -1.75 19.28
N THR A 88 -5.94 -3.03 18.97
CA THR A 88 -4.95 -3.76 18.15
C THR A 88 -5.41 -4.03 16.72
N LEU A 89 -6.64 -3.65 16.36
CA LEU A 89 -7.17 -3.86 15.01
C LEU A 89 -6.28 -3.21 13.94
N ASP A 90 -6.31 -3.77 12.74
CA ASP A 90 -5.47 -3.30 11.64
C ASP A 90 -5.99 -1.98 11.05
N ILE A 91 -5.07 -1.22 10.46
CA ILE A 91 -5.37 0.06 9.83
C ILE A 91 -4.80 0.06 8.41
N ILE A 92 -5.67 0.30 7.42
CA ILE A 92 -5.28 0.65 6.07
C ILE A 92 -5.43 2.16 5.91
N ALA A 93 -4.33 2.87 5.76
CA ALA A 93 -4.35 4.31 5.54
C ALA A 93 -4.72 4.63 4.08
N ILE A 94 -5.57 5.62 3.89
CA ILE A 94 -5.92 6.18 2.58
C ILE A 94 -5.34 7.59 2.55
N THR A 95 -4.54 7.93 1.53
CA THR A 95 -3.83 9.21 1.51
C THR A 95 -3.64 9.74 0.10
N ALA A 96 -3.68 11.06 -0.06
CA ALA A 96 -3.26 11.75 -1.27
C ALA A 96 -1.73 12.02 -1.28
N VAL A 97 -1.08 11.88 -0.13
CA VAL A 97 0.33 12.25 0.08
C VAL A 97 1.26 11.08 -0.25
N ARG A 98 2.24 11.35 -1.10
CA ARG A 98 3.34 10.41 -1.42
C ARG A 98 4.60 10.65 -0.57
N ASP A 99 4.47 11.33 0.57
CA ASP A 99 5.61 11.68 1.41
C ASP A 99 6.06 10.48 2.25
N LEU A 100 7.29 10.03 2.02
CA LEU A 100 7.94 8.93 2.73
C LEU A 100 8.05 9.17 4.24
N ALA A 101 8.13 10.43 4.69
CA ALA A 101 8.19 10.75 6.11
C ALA A 101 6.86 10.43 6.81
N VAL A 102 5.74 10.69 6.14
CA VAL A 102 4.40 10.32 6.61
C VAL A 102 4.24 8.80 6.66
N VAL A 103 4.71 8.10 5.64
CA VAL A 103 4.68 6.62 5.58
C VAL A 103 5.52 5.99 6.70
N ARG A 104 6.72 6.50 6.97
CA ARG A 104 7.56 6.01 8.09
C ARG A 104 6.91 6.23 9.45
N SER A 105 6.31 7.39 9.67
CA SER A 105 5.57 7.67 10.91
C SER A 105 4.34 6.77 11.04
N ALA A 106 3.68 6.45 9.96
CA ALA A 106 2.53 5.56 9.90
C ALA A 106 2.89 4.12 10.30
N VAL A 107 4.01 3.59 9.80
CA VAL A 107 4.51 2.25 10.19
C VAL A 107 4.78 2.17 11.69
N ALA A 108 5.38 3.20 12.30
CA ALA A 108 5.64 3.26 13.74
C ALA A 108 4.36 3.29 14.59
N THR A 109 3.21 3.66 14.02
CA THR A 109 1.91 3.69 14.70
C THR A 109 1.06 2.45 14.45
N GLY A 110 1.62 1.42 13.78
CA GLY A 110 0.93 0.16 13.51
C GLY A 110 -0.08 0.24 12.37
N ILE A 111 0.11 1.16 11.43
CA ILE A 111 -0.61 1.15 10.16
C ILE A 111 0.01 0.03 9.32
N THR A 112 -0.82 -0.95 8.96
CA THR A 112 -0.37 -2.19 8.31
C THR A 112 -0.22 -2.04 6.80
N GLN A 113 -1.06 -1.21 6.18
CA GLN A 113 -1.07 -0.97 4.74
C GLN A 113 -1.53 0.45 4.42
N TYR A 114 -1.29 0.90 3.18
CA TYR A 114 -1.78 2.19 2.70
C TYR A 114 -2.21 2.11 1.23
N LEU A 115 -3.13 3.01 0.85
CA LEU A 115 -3.63 3.25 -0.49
C LEU A 115 -3.42 4.72 -0.84
N ILE A 116 -2.83 4.99 -1.99
CA ILE A 116 -2.60 6.36 -2.48
C ILE A 116 -3.73 6.73 -3.43
N LYS A 117 -4.46 7.82 -3.14
CA LYS A 117 -5.51 8.39 -4.00
C LYS A 117 -4.87 9.05 -5.24
N PRO A 118 -5.43 8.88 -6.46
CA PRO A 118 -6.57 8.03 -6.79
C PRO A 118 -6.18 6.56 -6.98
N PHE A 119 -7.06 5.63 -6.58
CA PHE A 119 -6.86 4.19 -6.74
C PHE A 119 -8.08 3.53 -7.39
N SER A 120 -7.84 2.41 -8.06
CA SER A 120 -8.90 1.59 -8.66
C SER A 120 -9.52 0.63 -7.64
N PHE A 121 -10.73 0.12 -7.95
CA PHE A 121 -11.34 -0.96 -7.18
C PHE A 121 -10.42 -2.20 -7.11
N ALA A 122 -9.71 -2.52 -8.19
CA ALA A 122 -8.80 -3.66 -8.22
C ALA A 122 -7.66 -3.50 -7.19
N ALA A 123 -7.03 -2.32 -7.10
CA ALA A 123 -6.00 -2.04 -6.11
C ALA A 123 -6.56 -2.06 -4.68
N PHE A 124 -7.80 -1.61 -4.49
CA PHE A 124 -8.49 -1.65 -3.21
C PHE A 124 -8.80 -3.08 -2.76
N SER A 125 -9.41 -3.91 -3.64
CA SER A 125 -9.75 -5.29 -3.31
C SER A 125 -8.51 -6.14 -3.02
N GLU A 126 -7.42 -5.93 -3.79
CA GLU A 126 -6.15 -6.60 -3.54
C GLU A 126 -5.64 -6.35 -2.10
N LYS A 127 -5.77 -5.11 -1.59
CA LYS A 127 -5.38 -4.78 -0.21
C LYS A 127 -6.20 -5.54 0.83
N LEU A 128 -7.52 -5.56 0.68
CA LEU A 128 -8.39 -6.28 1.59
C LEU A 128 -8.15 -7.79 1.54
N GLU A 129 -7.97 -8.35 0.34
CA GLU A 129 -7.67 -9.77 0.17
C GLU A 129 -6.30 -10.15 0.78
N ASN A 130 -5.28 -9.29 0.64
CA ASN A 130 -3.98 -9.49 1.29
C ASN A 130 -4.12 -9.46 2.81
N HIS A 131 -4.92 -8.52 3.34
CA HIS A 131 -5.23 -8.45 4.77
C HIS A 131 -5.90 -9.74 5.25
N ARG A 132 -6.94 -10.23 4.55
CA ARG A 132 -7.62 -11.48 4.88
C ARG A 132 -6.65 -12.66 4.90
N ARG A 133 -5.85 -12.83 3.84
CA ARG A 133 -4.86 -13.91 3.76
C ARG A 133 -3.86 -13.88 4.91
N PHE A 134 -3.40 -12.70 5.29
CA PHE A 134 -2.52 -12.53 6.43
C PHE A 134 -3.18 -13.00 7.74
N ILE A 135 -4.41 -12.56 8.01
CA ILE A 135 -5.15 -12.96 9.22
C ILE A 135 -5.44 -14.45 9.21
N ASP A 136 -5.84 -15.03 8.08
CA ASP A 136 -6.12 -16.46 7.96
C ASP A 136 -4.85 -17.30 8.17
N THR A 137 -3.70 -16.85 7.68
CA THR A 137 -2.40 -17.48 7.93
C THR A 137 -2.05 -17.45 9.41
N MET A 138 -2.23 -16.30 10.08
CA MET A 138 -1.97 -16.17 11.51
C MET A 138 -2.89 -17.04 12.37
N ARG A 139 -4.17 -17.17 12.00
CA ARG A 139 -5.14 -18.00 12.69
C ARG A 139 -4.88 -19.52 12.50
N SER A 140 -4.45 -19.92 11.31
CA SER A 140 -4.21 -21.35 10.98
C SER A 140 -2.94 -21.89 11.62
N THR A 141 -1.99 -21.03 11.98
CA THR A 141 -0.64 -21.47 12.42
C THR A 141 -0.55 -21.74 13.94
N GLY A 142 -1.62 -21.60 14.71
CA GLY A 142 -1.79 -22.15 16.09
C GLY A 142 -0.56 -22.09 17.02
N GLY A 143 0.26 -21.04 16.96
CA GLY A 143 1.39 -20.83 17.89
C GLY A 143 2.73 -21.50 17.49
N SER A 144 2.82 -22.22 16.37
CA SER A 144 4.07 -22.83 15.85
C SER A 144 4.33 -22.35 14.43
N THR A 145 4.69 -21.09 14.30
CA THR A 145 4.95 -20.49 12.98
C THR A 145 6.43 -20.67 12.62
N SER A 146 6.73 -21.28 11.47
CA SER A 146 8.10 -21.29 10.95
C SER A 146 8.49 -19.86 10.54
N GLN A 147 9.78 -19.50 10.70
CA GLN A 147 10.32 -18.22 10.24
C GLN A 147 9.92 -17.91 8.79
N ALA A 148 9.93 -18.91 7.92
CA ALA A 148 9.55 -18.77 6.51
C ALA A 148 8.08 -18.36 6.31
N ALA A 149 7.16 -18.86 7.14
CA ALA A 149 5.74 -18.51 7.07
C ALA A 149 5.51 -17.07 7.57
N LEU A 150 6.22 -16.64 8.61
CA LEU A 150 6.22 -15.25 9.09
C LEU A 150 6.77 -14.30 8.04
N ASP A 151 7.94 -14.62 7.46
CA ASP A 151 8.57 -13.79 6.44
C ASP A 151 7.69 -13.66 5.19
N HIS A 152 6.99 -14.73 4.80
CA HIS A 152 6.02 -14.71 3.72
C HIS A 152 4.81 -13.84 4.05
N ALA A 153 4.21 -13.98 5.23
CA ALA A 153 3.07 -13.18 5.68
C ALA A 153 3.41 -11.68 5.77
N PHE A 154 4.59 -11.32 6.31
CA PHE A 154 5.05 -9.94 6.32
C PHE A 154 5.38 -9.39 4.93
N SER A 155 5.84 -10.23 4.00
CA SER A 155 6.08 -9.80 2.62
C SER A 155 4.77 -9.51 1.89
N GLU A 156 3.70 -10.28 2.14
CA GLU A 156 2.36 -10.03 1.59
C GLU A 156 1.75 -8.74 2.10
N LEU A 157 1.89 -8.43 3.39
CA LEU A 157 1.45 -7.14 3.95
C LEU A 157 2.16 -5.93 3.31
N ARG A 158 3.45 -6.08 3.01
CA ARG A 158 4.27 -5.02 2.39
C ARG A 158 4.02 -4.88 0.89
N SER A 159 3.59 -5.93 0.21
CA SER A 159 3.38 -5.96 -1.25
C SER A 159 2.14 -5.18 -1.73
N GLY A 160 1.30 -4.74 -0.83
CA GLY A 160 0.04 -4.06 -1.14
C GLY A 160 0.13 -2.56 -1.48
N GLY A 161 1.27 -2.01 -1.87
CA GLY A 161 1.39 -0.64 -2.43
C GLY A 161 1.80 -0.74 -3.89
N THR A 162 0.86 -0.54 -4.83
CA THR A 162 1.09 -0.45 -6.28
C THR A 162 2.42 -1.07 -6.71
N SER A 163 2.45 -2.39 -6.88
CA SER A 163 3.53 -3.04 -7.60
C SER A 163 3.12 -4.46 -7.95
N ALA A 164 3.19 -4.77 -9.21
CA ALA A 164 3.81 -6.04 -9.58
C ALA A 164 5.00 -6.22 -8.63
N SER A 165 5.11 -7.35 -7.93
CA SER A 165 6.18 -7.62 -6.96
C SER A 165 7.52 -7.21 -7.57
N LEU A 166 8.25 -6.30 -6.90
CA LEU A 166 9.58 -5.92 -7.37
C LEU A 166 10.39 -7.19 -7.61
N PRO A 167 11.01 -7.37 -8.77
CA PRO A 167 11.85 -8.51 -9.04
C PRO A 167 12.90 -8.67 -7.93
N LYS A 168 13.20 -9.91 -7.50
CA LYS A 168 14.18 -10.19 -6.44
C LYS A 168 15.43 -9.34 -6.60
N GLY A 169 15.75 -8.52 -5.59
CA GLY A 169 16.95 -7.67 -5.54
C GLY A 169 16.76 -6.24 -6.01
N LEU A 170 15.53 -5.77 -6.25
CA LEU A 170 15.22 -4.33 -6.31
C LEU A 170 14.73 -3.84 -4.93
N ILE A 171 15.14 -2.64 -4.55
CA ILE A 171 14.82 -1.98 -3.28
C ILE A 171 13.96 -0.76 -3.61
N ILE A 172 12.84 -0.59 -2.90
CA ILE A 172 11.85 0.46 -3.17
C ILE A 172 12.48 1.86 -3.12
N GLU A 173 13.32 2.13 -2.13
CA GLU A 173 13.98 3.41 -1.95
C GLU A 173 14.88 3.77 -3.14
N ARG A 174 15.54 2.78 -3.71
CA ARG A 174 16.38 2.95 -4.91
C ARG A 174 15.53 3.12 -6.17
N LEU A 175 14.40 2.43 -6.26
CA LEU A 175 13.46 2.60 -7.38
C LEU A 175 12.90 4.03 -7.40
N GLU A 176 12.52 4.56 -6.24
CA GLU A 176 12.04 5.94 -6.12
C GLU A 176 13.13 6.97 -6.46
N GLN A 177 14.38 6.75 -6.03
CA GLN A 177 15.50 7.59 -6.44
C GLN A 177 15.68 7.62 -7.96
N VAL A 178 15.62 6.46 -8.61
CA VAL A 178 15.70 6.36 -10.08
C VAL A 178 14.55 7.12 -10.74
N ARG A 179 13.33 6.93 -10.24
CA ARG A 179 12.13 7.57 -10.77
C ARG A 179 12.19 9.09 -10.62
N GLU A 180 12.56 9.59 -9.45
CA GLU A 180 12.71 11.02 -9.18
C GLU A 180 13.80 11.65 -10.06
N HIS A 181 14.93 10.97 -10.21
CA HIS A 181 16.03 11.41 -11.07
C HIS A 181 15.59 11.58 -12.52
N LEU A 182 14.82 10.63 -13.06
CA LEU A 182 14.28 10.71 -14.43
C LEU A 182 13.19 11.80 -14.54
N ALA A 183 12.34 11.94 -13.52
CA ALA A 183 11.27 12.93 -13.50
C ALA A 183 11.75 14.39 -13.41
N THR A 184 12.93 14.64 -12.80
CA THR A 184 13.54 15.97 -12.75
C THR A 184 14.12 16.40 -14.10
N ARG A 185 14.30 15.47 -15.04
CA ARG A 185 14.88 15.72 -16.39
C ARG A 185 14.07 14.99 -17.46
N PRO A 186 12.79 15.33 -17.65
CA PRO A 186 11.88 14.57 -18.52
C PRO A 186 12.29 14.54 -19.99
N GLU A 187 13.01 15.56 -20.46
CA GLU A 187 13.50 15.64 -21.84
C GLU A 187 14.78 14.83 -22.08
N GLN A 188 15.48 14.39 -21.03
CA GLN A 188 16.74 13.66 -21.14
C GLN A 188 16.49 12.16 -21.14
N ALA A 189 17.12 11.46 -22.09
CA ALA A 189 17.18 10.00 -22.10
C ALA A 189 18.48 9.53 -21.42
N PHE A 190 18.39 8.48 -20.62
CA PHE A 190 19.51 7.91 -19.88
C PHE A 190 19.75 6.47 -20.30
N SER A 191 21.00 6.10 -20.55
CA SER A 191 21.43 4.71 -20.59
C SER A 191 21.60 4.15 -19.17
N ALA A 192 21.65 2.83 -19.06
CA ALA A 192 21.95 2.18 -17.77
C ALA A 192 23.34 2.53 -17.23
N THR A 193 24.28 2.90 -18.09
CA THR A 193 25.63 3.31 -17.71
C THR A 193 25.61 4.72 -17.10
N GLU A 194 25.00 5.68 -17.79
CA GLU A 194 24.87 7.06 -17.31
C GLU A 194 24.12 7.13 -15.98
N LEU A 195 22.99 6.42 -15.85
CA LEU A 195 22.25 6.37 -14.59
C LEU A 195 23.06 5.73 -13.46
N ALA A 196 23.84 4.68 -13.76
CA ALA A 196 24.68 4.02 -12.78
C ALA A 196 25.75 4.97 -12.21
N GLU A 197 26.38 5.77 -13.06
CA GLU A 197 27.38 6.76 -12.67
C GLU A 197 26.76 7.89 -11.83
N GLU A 198 25.61 8.43 -12.25
CA GLU A 198 24.96 9.56 -11.54
C GLU A 198 24.39 9.15 -10.17
N LEU A 199 23.89 7.93 -10.02
CA LEU A 199 23.29 7.44 -8.76
C LEU A 199 24.21 6.55 -7.92
N GLY A 200 25.48 6.37 -8.31
CA GLY A 200 26.46 5.60 -7.55
C GLY A 200 26.06 4.13 -7.37
N MET A 201 25.59 3.49 -8.45
CA MET A 201 25.20 2.07 -8.43
C MET A 201 25.87 1.30 -9.58
N SER A 202 25.76 -0.04 -9.55
CA SER A 202 26.29 -0.83 -10.67
C SER A 202 25.41 -0.69 -11.91
N ARG A 203 26.01 -0.76 -13.12
CA ARG A 203 25.28 -0.76 -14.41
C ARG A 203 24.20 -1.86 -14.46
N VAL A 204 24.50 -3.04 -13.90
CA VAL A 204 23.54 -4.16 -13.83
C VAL A 204 22.34 -3.78 -12.96
N THR A 205 22.59 -3.11 -11.84
CA THR A 205 21.55 -2.64 -10.94
C THR A 205 20.71 -1.55 -11.61
N ALA A 206 21.33 -0.53 -12.18
CA ALA A 206 20.64 0.54 -12.91
C ALA A 206 19.74 -0.01 -14.01
N ARG A 207 20.25 -0.95 -14.81
CA ARG A 207 19.49 -1.60 -15.87
C ARG A 207 18.23 -2.31 -15.34
N ARG A 208 18.34 -3.01 -14.20
CA ARG A 208 17.19 -3.73 -13.61
C ARG A 208 16.08 -2.76 -13.17
N TYR A 209 16.44 -1.61 -12.60
CA TYR A 209 15.46 -0.58 -12.24
C TYR A 209 14.81 0.03 -13.48
N LEU A 210 15.59 0.38 -14.52
CA LEU A 210 15.08 0.94 -15.76
C LEU A 210 14.16 -0.03 -16.52
N GLU A 211 14.50 -1.32 -16.60
CA GLU A 211 13.65 -2.34 -17.21
C GLU A 211 12.31 -2.47 -16.45
N HIS A 212 12.35 -2.48 -15.12
CA HIS A 212 11.14 -2.54 -14.30
C HIS A 212 10.24 -1.30 -14.50
N LEU A 213 10.83 -0.09 -14.58
CA LEU A 213 10.09 1.13 -14.88
C LEU A 213 9.51 1.14 -16.29
N ALA A 214 10.19 0.53 -17.26
CA ALA A 214 9.70 0.37 -18.62
C ALA A 214 8.53 -0.63 -18.70
N GLU A 215 8.62 -1.77 -17.99
CA GLU A 215 7.53 -2.73 -17.87
C GLU A 215 6.27 -2.12 -17.24
N SER A 216 6.45 -1.25 -16.25
CA SER A 216 5.35 -0.50 -15.60
C SER A 216 4.89 0.74 -16.39
N LYS A 217 5.43 0.96 -17.61
CA LYS A 217 5.12 2.11 -18.47
C LYS A 217 5.36 3.48 -17.82
N THR A 218 6.24 3.55 -16.84
CA THR A 218 6.66 4.80 -16.19
C THR A 218 7.74 5.51 -17.00
N VAL A 219 8.49 4.76 -17.79
CA VAL A 219 9.51 5.28 -18.72
C VAL A 219 9.36 4.66 -20.09
N ASP A 220 9.70 5.42 -21.12
CA ASP A 220 9.79 4.96 -22.50
C ASP A 220 11.19 4.39 -22.74
N LYS A 221 11.27 3.20 -23.33
CA LYS A 221 12.50 2.51 -23.69
C LYS A 221 12.69 2.55 -25.20
N GLN A 222 13.84 3.07 -25.65
CA GLN A 222 14.19 3.14 -27.05
C GLN A 222 15.60 2.59 -27.31
N PRO A 223 15.87 1.98 -28.49
CA PRO A 223 17.22 1.59 -28.84
C PRO A 223 18.07 2.84 -29.14
N ARG A 224 19.25 2.92 -28.53
CA ARG A 224 20.21 4.02 -28.81
C ARG A 224 20.88 3.80 -30.16
N VAL A 225 20.67 4.72 -31.10
CA VAL A 225 21.25 4.66 -32.44
C VAL A 225 22.68 5.20 -32.38
N GLY A 226 23.67 4.44 -32.90
CA GLY A 226 25.01 4.95 -33.15
C GLY A 226 26.16 4.34 -32.35
N THR A 227 25.96 3.35 -31.51
CA THR A 227 27.06 2.64 -30.83
C THR A 227 27.52 1.41 -31.62
N ARG A 228 28.83 1.33 -31.95
CA ARG A 228 29.44 0.10 -32.47
C ARG A 228 29.51 -0.92 -31.34
N GLY A 229 28.67 -1.98 -31.39
CA GLY A 229 28.67 -3.03 -30.40
C GLY A 229 27.26 -3.59 -30.12
N ARG A 230 27.08 -4.18 -28.93
CA ARG A 230 25.80 -4.72 -28.53
C ARG A 230 24.75 -3.59 -28.37
N PRO A 231 23.52 -3.75 -28.86
CA PRO A 231 22.49 -2.71 -28.77
C PRO A 231 22.36 -2.20 -27.34
N GLU A 232 22.51 -0.89 -27.15
CA GLU A 232 22.27 -0.20 -25.87
C GLU A 232 20.87 0.43 -25.93
N TYR A 233 20.18 0.44 -24.79
CA TYR A 233 18.87 1.07 -24.67
C TYR A 233 19.00 2.35 -23.85
N GLU A 234 18.20 3.33 -24.22
CA GLU A 234 17.99 4.56 -23.45
C GLU A 234 16.56 4.64 -22.95
N TYR A 235 16.38 5.31 -21.83
CA TYR A 235 15.13 5.39 -21.09
C TYR A 235 14.84 6.85 -20.77
N ARG A 236 13.59 7.27 -21.02
CA ARG A 236 13.11 8.62 -20.77
C ARG A 236 11.85 8.55 -19.94
N ALA A 237 11.60 9.57 -19.09
CA ALA A 237 10.32 9.67 -18.38
C ALA A 237 9.16 9.71 -19.37
N ALA A 238 8.13 8.89 -19.16
CA ALA A 238 6.93 8.92 -20.01
C ALA A 238 6.21 10.25 -19.79
N VAL A 239 5.93 10.96 -20.88
CA VAL A 239 5.13 12.19 -20.83
C VAL A 239 3.67 11.77 -20.70
N SER A 240 3.02 12.10 -19.56
CA SER A 240 1.58 11.88 -19.33
C SER A 240 0.74 12.88 -20.08
#